data_d55c7f7982a7d84cb822353beca88a24
#
_entry.id   d55c7f7982a7d84cb822353beca88a24
#
_cell.length_a   1.000
_cell.length_b   1.000
_cell.length_c   1.000
_cell.angle_alpha   90.00
_cell.angle_beta   90.00
_cell.angle_gamma   90.00
#
_symmetry.space_group_name_H-M   'P 1'
#
loop_
_entity.id
_entity.type
_entity.pdbx_description
1 polymer ?
#
loop_
_entity_poly.entity_id
_entity_poly.type
_entity_poly.pdbx_seq_one_letter_code
_entity_poly.pdbx_strand_id
1 'polypeptide(L)'
;MESIPASWYLTGCELYAGAHSQPPGFRYFAHNRNWNLLLPEVGRFRVFINNASHTFAAGDLVLLAPGPPREFLVLESLKIRWIHFNLDAHLQYRPEWPSPGKHVYLIHPEAAGAEFMRLFDGILQLCTFRQKGWYRLGYCMIQEILLRGNMLNEKGLDQEHIDFAARILRDVSSAGSITDLAKQCALSRAVFFRKFRETFGMSPGQYREQQRLNYVREQLEGSTKSLKEIAELCGFDNAFYLSARFRKMFGVPPREYRRNYRGSLAADQ
;
A
#
# COMPACT_ATOMS: atom_id res chain seq x y z
N MET A 1 -25.85 -18.00 26.11
CA MET A 1 -24.62 -17.29 25.74
C MET A 1 -23.53 -18.34 25.67
N GLU A 2 -23.37 -18.96 24.53
CA GLU A 2 -22.24 -19.87 24.33
C GLU A 2 -20.99 -19.04 24.15
N SER A 3 -20.13 -19.06 25.15
CA SER A 3 -18.81 -18.46 25.08
C SER A 3 -17.98 -19.23 24.06
N ILE A 4 -17.26 -18.50 23.21
CA ILE A 4 -16.21 -19.07 22.37
C ILE A 4 -15.30 -19.91 23.27
N PRO A 5 -15.04 -21.19 22.95
CA PRO A 5 -14.24 -22.04 23.83
C PRO A 5 -12.89 -21.41 24.15
N ALA A 6 -12.51 -21.43 25.43
CA ALA A 6 -11.22 -20.87 25.88
C ALA A 6 -10.00 -21.49 25.20
N SER A 7 -10.13 -22.69 24.60
CA SER A 7 -9.12 -23.36 23.77
C SER A 7 -8.74 -22.57 22.49
N TRP A 8 -9.53 -21.57 22.10
CA TRP A 8 -9.25 -20.72 20.95
C TRP A 8 -8.25 -19.58 21.26
N TYR A 9 -7.95 -19.38 22.55
CA TYR A 9 -6.94 -18.43 23.03
C TYR A 9 -5.63 -19.10 23.41
N LEU A 10 -5.24 -20.20 22.72
CA LEU A 10 -3.99 -20.87 23.00
C LEU A 10 -2.82 -19.90 22.83
N THR A 11 -2.25 -19.56 23.96
CA THR A 11 -1.01 -18.82 24.12
C THR A 11 0.10 -19.45 23.27
N GLY A 12 0.63 -18.70 22.30
CA GLY A 12 1.82 -19.07 21.55
C GLY A 12 1.64 -19.50 20.09
N CYS A 13 0.41 -19.68 19.57
CA CYS A 13 0.20 -19.87 18.14
C CYS A 13 -0.22 -18.55 17.49
N GLU A 14 0.61 -18.04 16.58
CA GLU A 14 0.36 -16.82 15.83
C GLU A 14 -0.52 -17.04 14.59
N LEU A 15 -0.90 -18.29 14.30
CA LEU A 15 -1.77 -18.68 13.18
C LEU A 15 -2.82 -19.69 13.63
N TYR A 16 -4.09 -19.34 13.45
CA TYR A 16 -5.25 -20.24 13.63
C TYR A 16 -6.38 -19.86 12.68
N ALA A 17 -7.14 -20.86 12.25
CA ALA A 17 -8.23 -20.73 11.31
C ALA A 17 -9.43 -21.55 11.76
N GLY A 18 -10.60 -21.14 11.34
CA GLY A 18 -11.84 -21.86 11.63
C GLY A 18 -12.98 -21.50 10.67
N ALA A 19 -14.06 -22.26 10.80
CA ALA A 19 -15.31 -21.97 10.15
C ALA A 19 -16.46 -22.19 11.15
N HIS A 20 -17.48 -21.34 11.10
CA HIS A 20 -18.65 -21.49 11.95
C HIS A 20 -19.91 -20.90 11.29
N SER A 21 -21.06 -21.27 11.81
CA SER A 21 -22.34 -20.68 11.46
C SER A 21 -22.96 -20.01 12.68
N GLN A 22 -23.63 -18.88 12.46
CA GLN A 22 -24.27 -18.12 13.52
C GLN A 22 -25.68 -17.65 13.08
N PRO A 23 -26.66 -17.64 13.98
CA PRO A 23 -28.00 -17.15 13.68
C PRO A 23 -28.05 -15.63 13.62
N PRO A 24 -29.06 -15.03 12.98
CA PRO A 24 -29.31 -13.60 13.03
C PRO A 24 -29.43 -13.09 14.49
N GLY A 25 -28.92 -11.89 14.74
CA GLY A 25 -28.92 -11.28 16.07
C GLY A 25 -27.77 -11.72 16.98
N PHE A 26 -26.99 -12.73 16.59
CA PHE A 26 -25.80 -13.12 17.36
C PHE A 26 -24.79 -11.98 17.43
N ARG A 27 -24.28 -11.72 18.63
CA ARG A 27 -23.29 -10.67 18.89
C ARG A 27 -22.10 -11.23 19.66
N TYR A 28 -20.90 -10.76 19.34
CA TYR A 28 -19.73 -11.04 20.14
C TYR A 28 -18.73 -9.89 20.09
N PHE A 29 -17.94 -9.77 21.15
CA PHE A 29 -16.87 -8.79 21.26
C PHE A 29 -15.53 -9.48 21.07
N ALA A 30 -14.65 -8.88 20.29
CA ALA A 30 -13.32 -9.37 20.05
C ALA A 30 -12.26 -8.29 20.34
N HIS A 31 -11.24 -8.68 21.13
CA HIS A 31 -10.02 -7.92 21.32
C HIS A 31 -8.93 -8.52 20.47
N ASN A 32 -8.90 -8.16 19.19
CA ASN A 32 -7.96 -8.76 18.26
C ASN A 32 -6.63 -8.02 18.25
N ARG A 33 -5.61 -8.65 18.81
CA ARG A 33 -4.20 -8.23 18.67
C ARG A 33 -3.59 -8.67 17.34
N ASN A 34 -4.28 -9.54 16.61
CA ASN A 34 -3.84 -10.19 15.38
C ASN A 34 -4.63 -9.62 14.18
N TRP A 35 -4.05 -9.80 13.00
CA TRP A 35 -4.78 -9.64 11.75
C TRP A 35 -5.85 -10.71 11.64
N ASN A 36 -6.97 -10.36 11.03
CA ASN A 36 -8.10 -11.26 10.86
C ASN A 36 -8.62 -11.19 9.43
N LEU A 37 -8.44 -12.29 8.68
CA LEU A 37 -9.08 -12.49 7.38
C LEU A 37 -10.43 -13.15 7.58
N LEU A 38 -11.47 -12.62 6.95
CA LEU A 38 -12.84 -13.10 7.02
C LEU A 38 -13.38 -13.33 5.62
N LEU A 39 -14.00 -14.47 5.41
CA LEU A 39 -14.65 -14.86 4.16
C LEU A 39 -16.06 -15.40 4.47
N PRO A 40 -17.09 -14.53 4.49
CA PRO A 40 -18.48 -14.96 4.61
C PRO A 40 -18.92 -15.70 3.34
N GLU A 41 -19.45 -16.90 3.52
CA GLU A 41 -20.00 -17.74 2.45
C GLU A 41 -21.48 -17.50 2.25
N VAL A 42 -22.19 -17.24 3.35
CA VAL A 42 -23.64 -16.99 3.39
C VAL A 42 -23.94 -15.90 4.37
N GLY A 43 -24.93 -15.07 4.07
CA GLY A 43 -25.47 -14.08 4.99
C GLY A 43 -24.69 -12.77 5.03
N ARG A 44 -25.01 -11.98 6.07
CA ARG A 44 -24.46 -10.65 6.27
C ARG A 44 -24.15 -10.42 7.75
N PHE A 45 -23.08 -9.68 8.01
CA PHE A 45 -22.72 -9.26 9.36
C PHE A 45 -22.21 -7.84 9.37
N ARG A 46 -22.21 -7.23 10.53
CA ARG A 46 -21.70 -5.88 10.76
C ARG A 46 -20.61 -5.89 11.83
N VAL A 47 -19.57 -5.12 11.58
CA VAL A 47 -18.48 -4.89 12.54
C VAL A 47 -18.53 -3.44 12.98
N PHE A 48 -18.55 -3.22 14.28
CA PHE A 48 -18.42 -1.91 14.90
C PHE A 48 -16.98 -1.74 15.42
N ILE A 49 -16.33 -0.66 15.02
CA ILE A 49 -14.96 -0.31 15.41
C ILE A 49 -14.96 1.16 15.82
N ASN A 50 -14.77 1.44 17.11
CA ASN A 50 -14.96 2.78 17.68
C ASN A 50 -16.37 3.31 17.33
N ASN A 51 -16.46 4.46 16.68
CA ASN A 51 -17.73 5.11 16.29
C ASN A 51 -18.15 4.79 14.83
N ALA A 52 -17.46 3.89 14.15
CA ALA A 52 -17.78 3.50 12.78
C ALA A 52 -18.36 2.08 12.74
N SER A 53 -19.20 1.83 11.74
CA SER A 53 -19.70 0.48 11.46
C SER A 53 -19.57 0.15 9.99
N HIS A 54 -19.21 -1.12 9.70
CA HIS A 54 -19.02 -1.64 8.35
C HIS A 54 -19.83 -2.91 8.20
N THR A 55 -20.61 -3.02 7.11
CA THR A 55 -21.43 -4.20 6.83
C THR A 55 -20.80 -4.99 5.70
N PHE A 56 -20.72 -6.31 5.87
CA PHE A 56 -20.12 -7.24 4.93
C PHE A 56 -21.13 -8.34 4.57
N ALA A 57 -21.00 -8.88 3.36
CA ALA A 57 -21.91 -9.89 2.80
C ALA A 57 -21.15 -11.10 2.28
N ALA A 58 -21.90 -12.14 1.93
CA ALA A 58 -21.35 -13.32 1.26
C ALA A 58 -20.56 -12.92 0.01
N GLY A 59 -19.37 -13.51 -0.15
CA GLY A 59 -18.45 -13.23 -1.24
C GLY A 59 -17.45 -12.09 -0.98
N ASP A 60 -17.61 -11.31 0.09
CA ASP A 60 -16.62 -10.33 0.50
C ASP A 60 -15.37 -11.01 1.06
N LEU A 61 -14.20 -10.48 0.75
CA LEU A 61 -12.96 -10.83 1.44
C LEU A 61 -12.54 -9.63 2.30
N VAL A 62 -12.63 -9.82 3.60
CA VAL A 62 -12.41 -8.76 4.60
C VAL A 62 -11.13 -9.02 5.35
N LEU A 63 -10.28 -7.99 5.47
CA LEU A 63 -9.10 -8.03 6.31
C LEU A 63 -9.21 -6.94 7.37
N LEU A 64 -9.16 -7.35 8.62
CA LEU A 64 -9.18 -6.47 9.78
C LEU A 64 -7.78 -6.40 10.40
N ALA A 65 -7.21 -5.19 10.47
CA ALA A 65 -5.90 -4.97 11.09
C ALA A 65 -5.98 -5.04 12.62
N PRO A 66 -4.90 -5.35 13.35
CA PRO A 66 -4.83 -5.19 14.79
C PRO A 66 -5.28 -3.78 15.22
N GLY A 67 -5.98 -3.68 16.36
CA GLY A 67 -6.48 -2.38 16.80
C GLY A 67 -7.48 -2.44 17.94
N PRO A 68 -8.38 -1.47 18.02
CA PRO A 68 -9.34 -1.35 19.11
C PRO A 68 -10.30 -2.54 19.18
N PRO A 69 -10.97 -2.73 20.33
CA PRO A 69 -12.04 -3.71 20.48
C PRO A 69 -13.12 -3.54 19.41
N ARG A 70 -13.70 -4.65 19.01
CA ARG A 70 -14.72 -4.72 17.96
C ARG A 70 -15.93 -5.50 18.45
N GLU A 71 -17.10 -5.01 18.06
CA GLU A 71 -18.33 -5.75 18.20
C GLU A 71 -18.74 -6.28 16.82
N PHE A 72 -19.14 -7.54 16.76
CA PHE A 72 -19.69 -8.21 15.59
C PHE A 72 -21.17 -8.47 15.82
N LEU A 73 -22.00 -8.13 14.83
CA LEU A 73 -23.42 -8.36 14.81
C LEU A 73 -23.80 -9.13 13.55
N VAL A 74 -24.35 -10.30 13.70
CA VAL A 74 -24.90 -11.09 12.58
C VAL A 74 -26.27 -10.54 12.20
N LEU A 75 -26.41 -10.10 10.96
CA LEU A 75 -27.65 -9.51 10.43
C LEU A 75 -28.55 -10.55 9.78
N GLU A 76 -27.95 -11.53 9.10
CA GLU A 76 -28.61 -12.65 8.43
C GLU A 76 -27.89 -13.94 8.80
N SER A 77 -28.54 -15.09 8.63
CA SER A 77 -27.91 -16.39 8.93
C SER A 77 -26.52 -16.47 8.29
N LEU A 78 -25.49 -16.51 9.12
CA LEU A 78 -24.10 -16.36 8.70
C LEU A 78 -23.40 -17.71 8.66
N LYS A 79 -22.69 -17.99 7.55
CA LYS A 79 -21.65 -19.01 7.48
C LYS A 79 -20.37 -18.34 7.05
N ILE A 80 -19.29 -18.46 7.83
CA ILE A 80 -18.06 -17.69 7.65
C ILE A 80 -16.83 -18.55 7.92
N ARG A 81 -15.78 -18.35 7.11
CA ARG A 81 -14.42 -18.79 7.40
C ARG A 81 -13.61 -17.61 7.91
N TRP A 82 -12.68 -17.87 8.80
CA TRP A 82 -11.81 -16.86 9.36
C TRP A 82 -10.40 -17.40 9.61
N ILE A 83 -9.42 -16.51 9.52
CA ILE A 83 -8.01 -16.78 9.79
C ILE A 83 -7.48 -15.65 10.65
N HIS A 84 -6.90 -15.97 11.81
CA HIS A 84 -6.14 -15.06 12.63
C HIS A 84 -4.66 -15.32 12.45
N PHE A 85 -3.87 -14.26 12.25
CA PHE A 85 -2.43 -14.36 12.03
C PHE A 85 -1.73 -13.06 12.45
N ASN A 86 -0.44 -13.15 12.74
CA ASN A 86 0.42 -11.98 12.90
C ASN A 86 1.22 -11.77 11.61
N LEU A 87 1.33 -10.53 11.16
CA LEU A 87 2.36 -10.19 10.18
C LEU A 87 3.66 -10.06 10.96
N ASP A 88 4.58 -10.98 10.73
CA ASP A 88 5.93 -10.91 11.27
C ASP A 88 6.58 -9.59 10.82
N ALA A 89 7.41 -8.98 11.68
CA ALA A 89 8.14 -7.76 11.38
C ALA A 89 9.05 -7.88 10.13
N HIS A 90 9.38 -9.11 9.73
CA HIS A 90 10.09 -9.41 8.49
C HIS A 90 9.22 -9.36 7.23
N LEU A 91 7.89 -9.44 7.38
CA LEU A 91 6.94 -9.21 6.31
C LEU A 91 6.51 -7.73 6.37
N GLN A 92 7.32 -6.86 5.81
CA GLN A 92 7.00 -5.43 5.63
C GLN A 92 5.84 -5.22 4.63
N TYR A 93 4.87 -6.13 4.65
CA TYR A 93 3.75 -6.14 3.75
C TYR A 93 2.62 -5.32 4.34
N ARG A 94 2.26 -4.23 3.67
CA ARG A 94 1.03 -3.50 3.94
C ARG A 94 0.00 -3.92 2.89
N PRO A 95 -1.19 -4.36 3.30
CA PRO A 95 -2.25 -4.63 2.34
C PRO A 95 -2.61 -3.35 1.59
N GLU A 96 -2.61 -3.41 0.27
CA GLU A 96 -2.98 -2.31 -0.62
C GLU A 96 -4.46 -2.36 -1.00
N TRP A 97 -5.24 -3.10 -0.22
CA TRP A 97 -6.67 -3.26 -0.43
C TRP A 97 -7.43 -1.97 -0.16
N PRO A 98 -8.56 -1.75 -0.85
CA PRO A 98 -9.46 -0.64 -0.53
C PRO A 98 -9.83 -0.64 0.95
N SER A 99 -9.73 0.52 1.59
CA SER A 99 -9.99 0.69 3.00
C SER A 99 -11.23 1.57 3.20
N PRO A 100 -12.40 0.98 3.48
CA PRO A 100 -13.61 1.75 3.77
C PRO A 100 -13.55 2.46 5.12
N GLY A 101 -12.56 2.14 5.95
CA GLY A 101 -12.36 2.78 7.25
C GLY A 101 -11.07 2.32 7.93
N LYS A 102 -10.67 3.02 8.98
CA LYS A 102 -9.45 2.71 9.72
C LYS A 102 -9.51 1.27 10.25
N HIS A 103 -8.45 0.49 10.04
CA HIS A 103 -8.31 -0.93 10.38
C HIS A 103 -9.19 -1.92 9.59
N VAL A 104 -9.85 -1.46 8.53
CA VAL A 104 -10.74 -2.30 7.70
C VAL A 104 -10.27 -2.25 6.26
N TYR A 105 -10.10 -3.40 5.64
CA TYR A 105 -9.78 -3.56 4.22
C TYR A 105 -10.76 -4.53 3.60
N LEU A 106 -11.20 -4.26 2.38
CA LEU A 106 -12.26 -5.00 1.71
C LEU A 106 -11.97 -5.13 0.23
N ILE A 107 -12.11 -6.33 -0.29
CA ILE A 107 -12.20 -6.63 -1.72
C ILE A 107 -13.43 -7.50 -2.01
N HIS A 108 -13.90 -7.39 -3.24
CA HIS A 108 -14.96 -8.21 -3.80
C HIS A 108 -14.34 -9.13 -4.88
N PRO A 109 -13.94 -10.37 -4.53
CA PRO A 109 -13.19 -11.25 -5.42
C PRO A 109 -13.93 -11.69 -6.69
N GLU A 110 -15.26 -11.58 -6.73
CA GLU A 110 -16.09 -12.01 -7.87
C GLU A 110 -15.68 -13.41 -8.41
N ALA A 111 -15.17 -13.46 -9.65
CA ALA A 111 -14.74 -14.70 -10.30
C ALA A 111 -13.60 -15.43 -9.56
N ALA A 112 -12.78 -14.73 -8.78
CA ALA A 112 -11.68 -15.32 -8.01
C ALA A 112 -12.12 -15.92 -6.66
N GLY A 113 -13.39 -15.82 -6.28
CA GLY A 113 -13.88 -16.26 -4.98
C GLY A 113 -13.60 -17.73 -4.66
N ALA A 114 -13.69 -18.62 -5.64
CA ALA A 114 -13.40 -20.05 -5.48
C ALA A 114 -11.91 -20.31 -5.12
N GLU A 115 -11.00 -19.50 -5.62
CA GLU A 115 -9.58 -19.62 -5.32
C GLU A 115 -9.25 -19.20 -3.89
N PHE A 116 -9.83 -18.10 -3.41
CA PHE A 116 -9.73 -17.71 -2.01
C PHE A 116 -10.32 -18.75 -1.07
N MET A 117 -11.46 -19.31 -1.44
CA MET A 117 -12.09 -20.40 -0.69
C MET A 117 -11.15 -21.59 -0.53
N ARG A 118 -10.50 -22.02 -1.62
CA ARG A 118 -9.51 -23.12 -1.61
C ARG A 118 -8.32 -22.82 -0.69
N LEU A 119 -7.83 -21.56 -0.69
CA LEU A 119 -6.73 -21.15 0.19
C LEU A 119 -7.16 -21.17 1.68
N PHE A 120 -8.36 -20.68 1.98
CA PHE A 120 -8.90 -20.74 3.35
C PHE A 120 -9.06 -22.20 3.83
N ASP A 121 -9.59 -23.10 3.00
CA ASP A 121 -9.71 -24.52 3.32
C ASP A 121 -8.34 -25.18 3.58
N GLY A 122 -7.34 -24.86 2.74
CA GLY A 122 -5.98 -25.33 2.92
C GLY A 122 -5.37 -24.89 4.25
N ILE A 123 -5.51 -23.60 4.61
CA ILE A 123 -5.03 -23.07 5.89
C ILE A 123 -5.77 -23.72 7.06
N LEU A 124 -7.09 -23.91 6.94
CA LEU A 124 -7.89 -24.58 7.96
C LEU A 124 -7.41 -26.01 8.21
N GLN A 125 -7.15 -26.78 7.14
CA GLN A 125 -6.58 -28.13 7.24
C GLN A 125 -5.20 -28.13 7.91
N LEU A 126 -4.31 -27.21 7.52
CA LEU A 126 -2.99 -27.06 8.14
C LEU A 126 -3.10 -26.75 9.63
N CYS A 127 -3.97 -25.87 10.03
CA CYS A 127 -4.21 -25.52 11.45
C CYS A 127 -4.81 -26.71 12.24
N THR A 128 -5.62 -27.56 11.59
CA THR A 128 -6.25 -28.72 12.20
C THR A 128 -5.26 -29.86 12.43
N PHE A 129 -4.50 -30.22 11.40
CA PHE A 129 -3.62 -31.41 11.45
C PHE A 129 -2.20 -31.10 11.95
N ARG A 130 -1.73 -29.88 11.85
CA ARG A 130 -0.44 -29.37 12.36
C ARG A 130 0.77 -30.25 12.03
N GLN A 131 0.83 -30.77 10.81
CA GLN A 131 1.97 -31.57 10.34
C GLN A 131 3.27 -30.73 10.31
N LYS A 132 4.43 -31.39 10.29
CA LYS A 132 5.73 -30.68 10.23
C LYS A 132 5.76 -29.65 9.09
N GLY A 133 6.06 -28.40 9.42
CA GLY A 133 6.11 -27.29 8.45
C GLY A 133 4.78 -26.58 8.20
N TRP A 134 3.65 -27.03 8.83
CA TRP A 134 2.32 -26.46 8.66
C TRP A 134 2.29 -24.94 8.81
N TYR A 135 2.99 -24.44 9.81
CA TYR A 135 3.02 -23.02 10.13
C TYR A 135 3.59 -22.18 8.97
N ARG A 136 4.78 -22.59 8.44
CA ARG A 136 5.44 -21.91 7.32
C ARG A 136 4.57 -21.96 6.06
N LEU A 137 4.00 -23.11 5.76
CA LEU A 137 3.12 -23.28 4.61
C LEU A 137 1.86 -22.42 4.76
N GLY A 138 1.26 -22.37 5.96
CA GLY A 138 0.13 -21.51 6.25
C GLY A 138 0.43 -20.03 6.00
N TYR A 139 1.59 -19.55 6.41
CA TYR A 139 2.03 -18.18 6.12
C TYR A 139 2.27 -17.91 4.64
N CYS A 140 2.82 -18.86 3.88
CA CYS A 140 2.92 -18.73 2.42
C CYS A 140 1.54 -18.59 1.77
N MET A 141 0.56 -19.36 2.23
CA MET A 141 -0.82 -19.27 1.72
C MET A 141 -1.50 -17.95 2.12
N ILE A 142 -1.25 -17.44 3.33
CA ILE A 142 -1.72 -16.10 3.73
C ILE A 142 -1.09 -15.02 2.84
N GLN A 143 0.21 -15.09 2.59
CA GLN A 143 0.88 -14.18 1.66
C GLN A 143 0.26 -14.24 0.26
N GLU A 144 -0.05 -15.44 -0.23
CA GLU A 144 -0.74 -15.61 -1.51
C GLU A 144 -2.11 -14.92 -1.50
N ILE A 145 -2.93 -15.09 -0.44
CA ILE A 145 -4.22 -14.39 -0.30
C ILE A 145 -4.02 -12.87 -0.37
N LEU A 146 -3.06 -12.34 0.38
CA LEU A 146 -2.82 -10.91 0.44
C LEU A 146 -2.35 -10.34 -0.92
N LEU A 147 -1.41 -11.03 -1.58
CA LEU A 147 -0.89 -10.63 -2.90
C LEU A 147 -1.96 -10.71 -3.99
N ARG A 148 -2.75 -11.79 -4.02
CA ARG A 148 -3.88 -11.90 -4.96
C ARG A 148 -4.92 -10.82 -4.72
N GLY A 149 -5.20 -10.51 -3.46
CA GLY A 149 -6.08 -9.41 -3.12
C GLY A 149 -5.57 -8.06 -3.61
N ASN A 150 -4.27 -7.81 -3.56
CA ASN A 150 -3.67 -6.61 -4.16
C ASN A 150 -3.85 -6.60 -5.68
N MET A 151 -3.68 -7.75 -6.36
CA MET A 151 -3.87 -7.85 -7.81
C MET A 151 -5.32 -7.55 -8.23
N LEU A 152 -6.30 -7.85 -7.38
CA LEU A 152 -7.71 -7.52 -7.62
C LEU A 152 -8.04 -6.05 -7.31
N ASN A 153 -7.15 -5.36 -6.62
CA ASN A 153 -7.32 -3.94 -6.34
C ASN A 153 -6.81 -3.10 -7.52
N GLU A 154 -7.68 -2.74 -8.45
CA GLU A 154 -7.32 -1.86 -9.58
C GLU A 154 -6.66 -0.54 -9.12
N LYS A 155 -7.00 -0.03 -7.92
CA LYS A 155 -6.32 1.14 -7.34
C LYS A 155 -4.88 0.82 -6.92
N GLY A 156 -4.59 -0.39 -6.46
CA GLY A 156 -3.23 -0.84 -6.12
C GLY A 156 -2.34 -0.94 -7.35
N LEU A 157 -2.83 -1.54 -8.44
CA LEU A 157 -2.13 -1.58 -9.72
C LEU A 157 -1.83 -0.17 -10.24
N ASP A 158 -2.80 0.72 -10.15
CA ASP A 158 -2.62 2.12 -10.54
C ASP A 158 -1.56 2.82 -9.67
N GLN A 159 -1.53 2.55 -8.36
CA GLN A 159 -0.52 3.13 -7.46
C GLN A 159 0.88 2.60 -7.77
N GLU A 160 1.04 1.29 -8.01
CA GLU A 160 2.33 0.71 -8.44
C GLU A 160 2.82 1.33 -9.75
N HIS A 161 1.92 1.53 -10.71
CA HIS A 161 2.25 2.20 -11.98
C HIS A 161 2.66 3.66 -11.76
N ILE A 162 2.00 4.37 -10.86
CA ILE A 162 2.36 5.76 -10.52
C ILE A 162 3.69 5.83 -9.77
N ASP A 163 3.97 4.89 -8.86
CA ASP A 163 5.26 4.79 -8.14
C ASP A 163 6.40 4.39 -9.07
N PHE A 164 6.14 3.47 -10.03
CA PHE A 164 7.07 3.15 -11.11
C PHE A 164 7.40 4.42 -11.92
N ALA A 165 6.38 5.15 -12.33
CA ALA A 165 6.57 6.40 -13.08
C ALA A 165 7.39 7.43 -12.29
N ALA A 166 7.13 7.57 -11.00
CA ALA A 166 7.88 8.47 -10.14
C ALA A 166 9.37 8.08 -10.04
N ARG A 167 9.68 6.77 -9.99
CA ARG A 167 11.08 6.28 -10.03
C ARG A 167 11.79 6.67 -11.32
N ILE A 168 11.14 6.47 -12.48
CA ILE A 168 11.68 6.88 -13.78
C ILE A 168 11.87 8.40 -13.87
N LEU A 169 10.94 9.18 -13.33
CA LEU A 169 11.01 10.65 -13.35
C LEU A 169 12.06 11.23 -12.37
N ARG A 170 12.53 10.46 -11.39
CA ARG A 170 13.66 10.81 -10.51
C ARG A 170 15.01 10.70 -11.22
N ASP A 171 15.09 9.80 -12.20
CA ASP A 171 16.29 9.69 -13.00
C ASP A 171 16.39 10.89 -13.94
N VAL A 172 17.32 11.79 -13.63
CA VAL A 172 17.55 13.06 -14.38
C VAL A 172 18.04 12.82 -15.79
N SER A 173 18.65 11.65 -16.06
CA SER A 173 19.13 11.23 -17.40
C SER A 173 18.00 10.69 -18.28
N SER A 174 16.85 10.37 -17.69
CA SER A 174 15.72 9.83 -18.42
C SER A 174 15.14 10.85 -19.43
N ALA A 175 15.37 10.58 -20.73
CA ALA A 175 14.91 11.43 -21.83
C ALA A 175 13.49 11.10 -22.32
N GLY A 176 12.82 10.07 -21.74
CA GLY A 176 11.52 9.59 -22.20
C GLY A 176 10.40 10.62 -22.10
N SER A 177 9.46 10.61 -23.04
CA SER A 177 8.29 11.49 -22.99
C SER A 177 7.33 11.05 -21.87
N ILE A 178 6.66 12.01 -21.22
CA ILE A 178 5.64 11.72 -20.20
C ILE A 178 4.48 10.92 -20.81
N THR A 179 4.19 11.11 -22.08
CA THR A 179 3.14 10.36 -22.78
C THR A 179 3.51 8.89 -22.95
N ASP A 180 4.79 8.59 -23.24
CA ASP A 180 5.24 7.20 -23.35
C ASP A 180 5.33 6.53 -21.99
N LEU A 181 5.68 7.28 -20.96
CA LEU A 181 5.63 6.80 -19.58
C LEU A 181 4.19 6.42 -19.15
N ALA A 182 3.19 7.22 -19.53
CA ALA A 182 1.78 6.87 -19.29
C ALA A 182 1.39 5.57 -20.00
N LYS A 183 1.87 5.34 -21.25
CA LYS A 183 1.64 4.07 -21.97
C LYS A 183 2.32 2.88 -21.28
N GLN A 184 3.56 3.05 -20.80
CA GLN A 184 4.25 2.02 -20.02
C GLN A 184 3.51 1.65 -18.74
N CYS A 185 2.80 2.61 -18.14
CA CYS A 185 1.92 2.39 -17.00
C CYS A 185 0.55 1.81 -17.38
N ALA A 186 0.31 1.44 -18.65
CA ALA A 186 -0.99 0.98 -19.16
C ALA A 186 -2.16 1.95 -18.87
N LEU A 187 -1.87 3.25 -18.71
CA LEU A 187 -2.86 4.29 -18.40
C LEU A 187 -3.04 5.26 -19.57
N SER A 188 -4.27 5.73 -19.79
CA SER A 188 -4.47 6.88 -20.66
C SER A 188 -3.78 8.11 -20.07
N ARG A 189 -3.33 9.04 -20.93
CA ARG A 189 -2.67 10.28 -20.48
C ARG A 189 -3.49 11.03 -19.41
N ALA A 190 -4.80 11.15 -19.62
CA ALA A 190 -5.68 11.87 -18.71
C ALA A 190 -5.73 11.21 -17.32
N VAL A 191 -5.90 9.87 -17.29
CA VAL A 191 -5.92 9.09 -16.04
C VAL A 191 -4.55 9.16 -15.34
N PHE A 192 -3.45 9.00 -16.08
CA PHE A 192 -2.10 9.10 -15.56
C PHE A 192 -1.83 10.44 -14.88
N PHE A 193 -2.14 11.57 -15.55
CA PHE A 193 -1.94 12.91 -14.99
C PHE A 193 -2.79 13.15 -13.75
N ARG A 194 -4.05 12.71 -13.76
CA ARG A 194 -4.95 12.84 -12.60
C ARG A 194 -4.40 12.06 -11.41
N LYS A 195 -4.12 10.76 -11.57
CA LYS A 195 -3.61 9.88 -10.50
C LYS A 195 -2.26 10.35 -9.96
N PHE A 196 -1.36 10.75 -10.84
CA PHE A 196 -0.05 11.27 -10.43
C PHE A 196 -0.20 12.54 -9.58
N ARG A 197 -1.14 13.43 -9.95
CA ARG A 197 -1.43 14.64 -9.15
C ARG A 197 -2.09 14.30 -7.81
N GLU A 198 -2.99 13.32 -7.77
CA GLU A 198 -3.61 12.83 -6.54
C GLU A 198 -2.55 12.28 -5.57
N THR A 199 -1.55 11.56 -6.08
CA THR A 199 -0.49 10.95 -5.28
C THR A 199 0.59 11.95 -4.83
N PHE A 200 1.09 12.79 -5.74
CA PHE A 200 2.25 13.65 -5.49
C PHE A 200 1.91 15.15 -5.36
N GLY A 201 0.66 15.55 -5.46
CA GLY A 201 0.21 16.95 -5.37
C GLY A 201 0.58 17.82 -6.58
N MET A 202 1.26 17.25 -7.59
CA MET A 202 1.77 17.97 -8.76
C MET A 202 1.72 17.13 -10.03
N SER A 203 1.81 17.78 -11.21
CA SER A 203 1.85 17.04 -12.48
C SER A 203 3.17 16.28 -12.66
N PRO A 204 3.20 15.19 -13.49
CA PRO A 204 4.44 14.46 -13.79
C PRO A 204 5.57 15.35 -14.34
N GLY A 205 5.23 16.36 -15.14
CA GLY A 205 6.19 17.33 -15.68
C GLY A 205 6.81 18.23 -14.60
N GLN A 206 5.97 18.71 -13.68
CA GLN A 206 6.45 19.51 -12.53
C GLN A 206 7.31 18.66 -11.60
N TYR A 207 6.94 17.40 -11.37
CA TYR A 207 7.71 16.47 -10.56
C TYR A 207 9.09 16.22 -11.18
N ARG A 208 9.19 15.89 -12.48
CA ARG A 208 10.45 15.73 -13.20
C ARG A 208 11.34 16.98 -13.09
N GLU A 209 10.76 18.13 -13.33
CA GLU A 209 11.50 19.39 -13.24
C GLU A 209 12.05 19.63 -11.83
N GLN A 210 11.25 19.36 -10.82
CA GLN A 210 11.67 19.48 -9.42
C GLN A 210 12.86 18.55 -9.10
N GLN A 211 12.81 17.28 -9.56
CA GLN A 211 13.91 16.33 -9.37
C GLN A 211 15.19 16.82 -10.07
N ARG A 212 15.07 17.30 -11.31
CA ARG A 212 16.20 17.89 -12.06
C ARG A 212 16.80 19.10 -11.34
N LEU A 213 15.98 20.00 -10.83
CA LEU A 213 16.44 21.17 -10.08
C LEU A 213 17.09 20.79 -8.74
N ASN A 214 16.60 19.77 -8.04
CA ASN A 214 17.25 19.23 -6.85
C ASN A 214 18.65 18.68 -7.19
N TYR A 215 18.77 17.93 -8.27
CA TYR A 215 20.05 17.41 -8.72
C TYR A 215 21.01 18.54 -9.16
N VAL A 216 20.49 19.59 -9.80
CA VAL A 216 21.28 20.81 -10.07
C VAL A 216 21.85 21.39 -8.78
N ARG A 217 21.06 21.49 -7.72
CA ARG A 217 21.51 21.96 -6.41
C ARG A 217 22.66 21.11 -5.88
N GLU A 218 22.52 19.78 -5.89
CA GLU A 218 23.57 18.84 -5.48
C GLU A 218 24.87 19.03 -6.29
N GLN A 219 24.76 19.25 -7.61
CA GLN A 219 25.92 19.51 -8.47
C GLN A 219 26.57 20.90 -8.18
N LEU A 220 25.78 21.89 -7.80
CA LEU A 220 26.31 23.19 -7.40
C LEU A 220 27.08 23.13 -6.08
N GLU A 221 26.64 22.27 -5.16
CA GLU A 221 27.24 22.02 -3.85
C GLU A 221 28.50 21.15 -3.96
N GLY A 222 28.40 20.02 -4.67
CA GLY A 222 29.42 18.95 -4.68
C GLY A 222 30.40 18.97 -5.85
N SER A 223 30.26 19.88 -6.83
CA SER A 223 31.16 19.90 -8.01
C SER A 223 31.66 21.29 -8.42
N THR A 224 32.68 21.26 -9.28
CA THR A 224 33.23 22.50 -9.90
C THR A 224 32.70 22.75 -11.29
N LYS A 225 31.78 21.89 -11.78
CA LYS A 225 31.21 21.98 -13.12
C LYS A 225 30.61 23.36 -13.41
N SER A 226 30.74 23.80 -14.65
CA SER A 226 30.09 25.01 -15.11
C SER A 226 28.57 24.84 -15.16
N LEU A 227 27.84 25.94 -15.17
CA LEU A 227 26.38 25.89 -15.25
C LEU A 227 25.90 25.29 -16.58
N LYS A 228 26.69 25.39 -17.66
CA LYS A 228 26.43 24.79 -18.96
C LYS A 228 26.50 23.26 -18.87
N GLU A 229 27.58 22.73 -18.31
CA GLU A 229 27.76 21.29 -18.10
C GLU A 229 26.66 20.71 -17.20
N ILE A 230 26.27 21.44 -16.13
CA ILE A 230 25.18 21.01 -15.25
C ILE A 230 23.83 21.01 -16.01
N ALA A 231 23.58 22.01 -16.87
CA ALA A 231 22.36 22.05 -17.67
C ALA A 231 22.25 20.85 -18.61
N GLU A 232 23.34 20.51 -19.29
CA GLU A 232 23.42 19.34 -20.17
C GLU A 232 23.17 18.02 -19.41
N LEU A 233 23.83 17.84 -18.26
CA LEU A 233 23.67 16.66 -17.38
C LEU A 233 22.24 16.49 -16.89
N CYS A 234 21.55 17.59 -16.60
CA CYS A 234 20.19 17.57 -16.04
C CYS A 234 19.09 17.64 -17.11
N GLY A 235 19.45 17.60 -18.40
CA GLY A 235 18.51 17.63 -19.52
C GLY A 235 17.74 18.95 -19.62
N PHE A 236 18.39 20.07 -19.33
CA PHE A 236 17.89 21.41 -19.63
C PHE A 236 18.42 21.88 -20.98
N ASP A 237 17.59 22.51 -21.80
CA ASP A 237 17.93 22.97 -23.15
C ASP A 237 19.09 23.97 -23.14
N ASN A 238 19.20 24.78 -22.11
CA ASN A 238 20.30 25.75 -21.94
C ASN A 238 20.42 26.25 -20.50
N ALA A 239 21.60 26.85 -20.21
CA ALA A 239 21.92 27.37 -18.87
C ALA A 239 21.07 28.58 -18.46
N PHE A 240 20.52 29.35 -19.41
CA PHE A 240 19.66 30.50 -19.11
C PHE A 240 18.31 30.03 -18.58
N TYR A 241 17.70 29.07 -19.25
CA TYR A 241 16.44 28.47 -18.81
C TYR A 241 16.61 27.80 -17.47
N LEU A 242 17.66 26.98 -17.28
CA LEU A 242 18.02 26.42 -15.98
C LEU A 242 18.09 27.49 -14.90
N SER A 243 18.83 28.60 -15.14
CA SER A 243 19.02 29.65 -14.16
C SER A 243 17.71 30.30 -13.73
N ALA A 244 16.80 30.56 -14.68
CA ALA A 244 15.50 31.14 -14.41
C ALA A 244 14.62 30.17 -13.56
N ARG A 245 14.62 28.88 -13.91
CA ARG A 245 13.83 27.86 -13.19
C ARG A 245 14.39 27.62 -11.79
N PHE A 246 15.72 27.55 -11.65
CA PHE A 246 16.39 27.40 -10.37
C PHE A 246 16.10 28.57 -9.43
N ARG A 247 16.23 29.82 -9.92
CA ARG A 247 15.89 31.01 -9.14
C ARG A 247 14.43 31.00 -8.68
N LYS A 248 13.50 30.55 -9.56
CA LYS A 248 12.09 30.45 -9.20
C LYS A 248 11.86 29.47 -8.08
N MET A 249 12.63 28.38 -8.02
CA MET A 249 12.45 27.32 -7.01
C MET A 249 13.21 27.62 -5.71
N PHE A 250 14.43 28.13 -5.79
CA PHE A 250 15.32 28.31 -4.63
C PHE A 250 15.51 29.77 -4.20
N GLY A 251 14.87 30.72 -4.88
CA GLY A 251 14.91 32.15 -4.54
C GLY A 251 16.12 32.92 -5.06
N VAL A 252 17.23 32.23 -5.31
CA VAL A 252 18.50 32.87 -5.77
C VAL A 252 19.01 32.17 -7.04
N PRO A 253 19.78 32.90 -7.89
CA PRO A 253 20.41 32.32 -9.07
C PRO A 253 21.46 31.23 -8.72
N PRO A 254 21.73 30.24 -9.61
CA PRO A 254 22.67 29.16 -9.34
C PRO A 254 24.09 29.61 -8.94
N ARG A 255 24.63 30.69 -9.58
CA ARG A 255 25.95 31.20 -9.26
C ARG A 255 26.01 31.79 -7.86
N GLU A 256 24.99 32.51 -7.45
CA GLU A 256 24.86 33.08 -6.13
C GLU A 256 24.67 31.98 -5.09
N TYR A 257 23.84 31.00 -5.38
CA TYR A 257 23.63 29.80 -4.54
C TYR A 257 24.96 29.09 -4.24
N ARG A 258 25.77 28.80 -5.28
CA ARG A 258 27.09 28.16 -5.15
C ARG A 258 28.06 28.99 -4.31
N ARG A 259 28.08 30.32 -4.51
CA ARG A 259 28.94 31.24 -3.74
C ARG A 259 28.58 31.23 -2.26
N ASN A 260 27.30 31.33 -1.95
CA ASN A 260 26.80 31.35 -0.58
C ASN A 260 27.08 30.02 0.14
N TYR A 261 26.84 28.88 -0.53
CA TYR A 261 27.12 27.55 0.01
C TYR A 261 28.64 27.37 0.34
N ARG A 262 29.52 27.77 -0.56
CA ARG A 262 30.97 27.69 -0.31
C ARG A 262 31.43 28.65 0.78
N GLY A 263 30.83 29.82 0.90
CA GLY A 263 31.09 30.76 1.95
C GLY A 263 30.69 30.27 3.33
N SER A 264 29.58 29.54 3.44
CA SER A 264 29.17 28.95 4.72
C SER A 264 30.12 27.84 5.18
N LEU A 265 30.59 26.98 4.26
CA LEU A 265 31.55 25.90 4.58
C LEU A 265 32.93 26.47 5.03
N ALA A 266 33.33 27.67 4.55
CA ALA A 266 34.58 28.33 4.96
C ALA A 266 34.46 29.06 6.31
N ALA A 267 33.25 29.37 6.74
CA ALA A 267 33.01 30.03 8.04
C ALA A 267 32.90 29.04 9.21
N ASP A 268 32.64 27.75 8.90
CA ASP A 268 32.52 26.66 9.88
C ASP A 268 33.86 25.91 10.11
N GLN A 269 34.94 26.33 9.49
CA GLN A 269 36.32 25.84 9.69
C GLN A 269 37.19 26.86 10.45
#